data_be7fa600a083d684bd657d0e7ec4d639
#
_entry.id   be7fa600a083d684bd657d0e7ec4d639
#
_cell.length_a   1.000
_cell.length_b   1.000
_cell.length_c   1.000
_cell.angle_alpha   90.00
_cell.angle_beta   90.00
_cell.angle_gamma   90.00
#
_symmetry.space_group_name_H-M   'P 1'
#
loop_
_entity.id
_entity.type
_entity.pdbx_description
1 polymer ?
#
loop_
_entity_poly.entity_id
_entity_poly.type
_entity_poly.pdbx_seq_one_letter_code
_entity_poly.pdbx_strand_id
1 'polypeptide(L)'
;MTSREYPERPLVGVGGVVIAENRVLLIRRGGPPLEGEWSIPGGMLEVGEALRDGVRRELQEETGLEVRVHDLIEAFDRIMPDADGKWRYHFVILDYLCEAVSGVARAASDVVDVAWAFEEELARYSLTPTATRVIKRAFAMVRSR
;
A
#
# COMPACT_ATOMS: atom_id res chain seq x y z
N MET A 1 -20.41 -6.24 -8.27
CA MET A 1 -19.02 -5.85 -7.96
C MET A 1 -18.69 -4.53 -8.62
N THR A 2 -18.20 -3.58 -7.88
CA THR A 2 -17.90 -2.25 -8.41
C THR A 2 -16.53 -2.29 -9.10
N SER A 3 -16.48 -1.85 -10.37
CA SER A 3 -15.22 -1.70 -11.08
C SER A 3 -14.42 -0.53 -10.50
N ARG A 4 -13.09 -0.67 -10.43
CA ARG A 4 -12.20 0.43 -10.04
C ARG A 4 -11.92 1.36 -11.20
N GLU A 5 -12.20 0.91 -12.43
CA GLU A 5 -11.99 1.72 -13.64
C GLU A 5 -13.18 2.62 -13.92
N TYR A 6 -12.89 3.82 -14.41
CA TYR A 6 -13.88 4.84 -14.79
C TYR A 6 -14.90 5.10 -13.67
N PRO A 7 -14.43 5.42 -12.47
CA PRO A 7 -15.33 5.58 -11.32
C PRO A 7 -16.16 6.86 -11.45
N GLU A 8 -17.39 6.82 -10.89
CA GLU A 8 -18.26 8.00 -10.84
C GLU A 8 -17.78 9.01 -9.79
N ARG A 9 -17.01 8.56 -8.82
CA ARG A 9 -16.43 9.39 -7.76
C ARG A 9 -15.11 8.79 -7.32
N PRO A 10 -14.22 9.57 -6.68
CA PRO A 10 -12.97 9.03 -6.19
C PRO A 10 -13.20 7.86 -5.21
N LEU A 11 -12.34 6.86 -5.31
CA LEU A 11 -12.37 5.68 -4.44
C LEU A 11 -11.29 5.82 -3.37
N VAL A 12 -11.59 5.42 -2.14
CA VAL A 12 -10.64 5.50 -1.04
C VAL A 12 -9.86 4.20 -0.94
N GLY A 13 -8.53 4.32 -1.04
CA GLY A 13 -7.61 3.21 -0.79
C GLY A 13 -6.86 3.43 0.50
N VAL A 14 -6.48 2.33 1.15
CA VAL A 14 -5.67 2.38 2.37
C VAL A 14 -4.49 1.43 2.22
N GLY A 15 -3.35 1.81 2.78
CA GLY A 15 -2.16 0.98 2.74
C GLY A 15 -1.40 1.04 4.06
N GLY A 16 -0.51 0.07 4.24
CA GLY A 16 0.32 0.00 5.43
C GLY A 16 1.78 -0.20 5.09
N VAL A 17 2.63 0.66 5.65
CA VAL A 17 4.07 0.50 5.55
C VAL A 17 4.55 -0.20 6.81
N VAL A 18 4.90 -1.47 6.67
CA VAL A 18 5.36 -2.31 7.79
C VAL A 18 6.88 -2.27 7.82
N ILE A 19 7.43 -1.76 8.92
CA ILE A 19 8.88 -1.74 9.12
C ILE A 19 9.21 -2.64 10.29
N ALA A 20 10.09 -3.61 10.06
CA ALA A 20 10.57 -4.55 11.06
C ALA A 20 12.07 -4.81 10.82
N GLU A 21 12.88 -4.74 11.86
CA GLU A 21 14.32 -4.99 11.77
C GLU A 21 14.99 -4.13 10.68
N ASN A 22 14.59 -2.86 10.60
CA ASN A 22 15.09 -1.88 9.63
C ASN A 22 14.76 -2.19 8.17
N ARG A 23 13.78 -3.07 7.91
CA ARG A 23 13.34 -3.40 6.56
C ARG A 23 11.87 -3.07 6.39
N VAL A 24 11.50 -2.70 5.18
CA VAL A 24 10.10 -2.45 4.80
C VAL A 24 9.55 -3.64 4.03
N LEU A 25 8.29 -3.96 4.30
CA LEU A 25 7.58 -5.00 3.54
C LEU A 25 7.05 -4.41 2.24
N LEU A 26 7.44 -5.01 1.12
CA LEU A 26 6.96 -4.67 -0.21
C LEU A 26 6.18 -5.83 -0.77
N ILE A 27 5.17 -5.52 -1.59
CA ILE A 27 4.41 -6.53 -2.32
C ILE A 27 4.54 -6.28 -3.82
N ARG A 28 4.41 -7.35 -4.61
CA ARG A 28 4.37 -7.25 -6.06
C ARG A 28 2.93 -7.45 -6.51
N ARG A 29 2.42 -6.49 -7.27
CA ARG A 29 1.01 -6.46 -7.67
C ARG A 29 0.71 -7.52 -8.73
N GLY A 30 -0.37 -8.27 -8.52
CA GLY A 30 -0.86 -9.27 -9.46
C GLY A 30 -1.93 -8.76 -10.40
N GLY A 31 -2.41 -7.53 -10.22
CA GLY A 31 -3.49 -6.97 -11.03
C GLY A 31 -3.36 -5.46 -11.23
N PRO A 32 -4.21 -4.90 -12.14
CA PRO A 32 -4.19 -3.46 -12.40
C PRO A 32 -4.74 -2.64 -11.23
N PRO A 33 -4.39 -1.34 -11.14
CA PRO A 33 -3.37 -0.68 -11.93
C PRO A 33 -1.96 -1.09 -11.51
N LEU A 34 -0.97 -0.86 -12.38
CA LEU A 34 0.45 -1.11 -12.12
C LEU A 34 0.76 -2.60 -11.86
N GLU A 35 0.12 -3.49 -12.65
CA GLU A 35 0.33 -4.93 -12.55
C GLU A 35 1.82 -5.28 -12.74
N GLY A 36 2.33 -6.17 -11.88
CA GLY A 36 3.72 -6.59 -11.92
C GLY A 36 4.70 -5.67 -11.20
N GLU A 37 4.25 -4.49 -10.75
CA GLU A 37 5.11 -3.55 -10.03
C GLU A 37 5.13 -3.84 -8.53
N TRP A 38 6.27 -3.51 -7.92
CA TRP A 38 6.40 -3.55 -6.46
C TRP A 38 5.78 -2.29 -5.85
N SER A 39 5.17 -2.45 -4.68
CA SER A 39 4.45 -1.36 -4.02
C SER A 39 4.27 -1.66 -2.53
N ILE A 40 3.61 -0.74 -1.86
CA ILE A 40 3.16 -0.88 -0.47
C ILE A 40 1.88 -1.73 -0.48
N PRO A 41 1.73 -2.69 0.44
CA PRO A 41 0.48 -3.46 0.53
C PRO A 41 -0.70 -2.59 0.93
N GLY A 42 -1.86 -2.90 0.39
CA GLY A 42 -3.08 -2.16 0.66
C GLY A 42 -4.16 -2.45 -0.35
N GLY A 43 -5.30 -1.82 -0.19
CA GLY A 43 -6.43 -1.99 -1.10
C GLY A 43 -7.56 -1.04 -0.78
N MET A 44 -8.74 -1.37 -1.28
CA MET A 44 -9.89 -0.48 -1.18
C MET A 44 -10.55 -0.56 0.20
N LEU A 45 -10.90 0.62 0.72
CA LEU A 45 -11.72 0.73 1.93
C LEU A 45 -13.15 0.27 1.61
N GLU A 46 -13.75 -0.48 2.52
CA GLU A 46 -15.13 -0.93 2.37
C GLU A 46 -16.10 0.03 3.05
N VAL A 47 -17.34 0.06 2.56
CA VAL A 47 -18.39 0.89 3.17
C VAL A 47 -18.59 0.49 4.62
N GLY A 48 -18.57 1.48 5.53
CA GLY A 48 -18.74 1.24 6.95
C GLY A 48 -17.49 0.84 7.69
N GLU A 49 -16.36 0.74 6.99
CA GLU A 49 -15.09 0.33 7.57
C GLU A 49 -14.25 1.56 7.97
N ALA A 50 -13.72 1.56 9.20
CA ALA A 50 -12.81 2.60 9.63
C ALA A 50 -11.45 2.44 8.93
N LEU A 51 -10.73 3.56 8.72
CA LEU A 51 -9.47 3.55 7.98
C LEU A 51 -8.46 2.52 8.53
N ARG A 52 -8.20 2.53 9.82
CA ARG A 52 -7.23 1.63 10.41
C ARG A 52 -7.66 0.16 10.34
N ASP A 53 -8.96 -0.10 10.42
CA ASP A 53 -9.50 -1.45 10.26
C ASP A 53 -9.29 -1.95 8.82
N GLY A 54 -9.46 -1.06 7.85
CA GLY A 54 -9.20 -1.38 6.44
C GLY A 54 -7.73 -1.73 6.20
N VAL A 55 -6.81 -0.98 6.82
CA VAL A 55 -5.38 -1.27 6.74
C VAL A 55 -5.09 -2.67 7.30
N ARG A 56 -5.60 -2.97 8.50
CA ARG A 56 -5.39 -4.29 9.12
C ARG A 56 -5.93 -5.42 8.24
N ARG A 57 -7.13 -5.25 7.72
CA ARG A 57 -7.78 -6.26 6.86
C ARG A 57 -6.98 -6.50 5.58
N GLU A 58 -6.59 -5.43 4.90
CA GLU A 58 -5.83 -5.55 3.64
C GLU A 58 -4.47 -6.20 3.86
N LEU A 59 -3.76 -5.85 4.92
CA LEU A 59 -2.47 -6.47 5.19
C LEU A 59 -2.62 -7.95 5.54
N GLN A 60 -3.66 -8.30 6.30
CA GLN A 60 -3.96 -9.69 6.60
C GLN A 60 -4.25 -10.48 5.31
N GLU A 61 -5.09 -9.93 4.43
CA GLU A 61 -5.47 -10.59 3.18
C GLU A 61 -4.28 -10.76 2.23
N GLU A 62 -3.47 -9.72 2.08
CA GLU A 62 -2.40 -9.70 1.08
C GLU A 62 -1.09 -10.33 1.56
N THR A 63 -0.80 -10.27 2.85
CA THR A 63 0.50 -10.69 3.37
C THR A 63 0.43 -11.70 4.50
N GLY A 64 -0.75 -11.94 5.06
CA GLY A 64 -0.91 -12.84 6.20
C GLY A 64 -0.45 -12.26 7.54
N LEU A 65 -0.01 -11.01 7.57
CA LEU A 65 0.46 -10.39 8.80
C LEU A 65 -0.69 -9.77 9.59
N GLU A 66 -0.64 -9.96 10.92
CA GLU A 66 -1.42 -9.18 11.85
C GLU A 66 -0.56 -7.96 12.24
N VAL A 67 -1.11 -6.76 12.08
CA VAL A 67 -0.37 -5.52 12.32
C VAL A 67 -1.08 -4.61 13.31
N ARG A 68 -0.27 -3.82 14.01
CA ARG A 68 -0.76 -2.66 14.77
C ARG A 68 -0.57 -1.44 13.89
N VAL A 69 -1.65 -0.67 13.70
CA VAL A 69 -1.62 0.52 12.85
C VAL A 69 -1.31 1.73 13.70
N HIS A 70 -0.24 2.43 13.36
CA HIS A 70 0.20 3.65 14.04
C HIS A 70 -0.27 4.90 13.29
N ASP A 71 0.59 5.92 13.18
CA ASP A 71 0.22 7.20 12.62
C ASP A 71 0.11 7.18 11.10
N LEU A 72 -0.72 8.05 10.58
CA LEU A 72 -0.78 8.32 9.15
C LEU A 72 0.58 8.86 8.69
N ILE A 73 1.12 8.28 7.62
CA ILE A 73 2.34 8.78 6.99
C ILE A 73 1.99 9.91 6.03
N GLU A 74 1.07 9.63 5.12
CA GLU A 74 0.68 10.59 4.08
C GLU A 74 -0.66 10.18 3.46
N ALA A 75 -1.45 11.19 3.11
CA ALA A 75 -2.63 11.03 2.26
C ALA A 75 -2.32 11.69 0.92
N PHE A 76 -2.63 11.02 -0.18
CA PHE A 76 -2.36 11.54 -1.52
C PHE A 76 -3.38 11.01 -2.51
N ASP A 77 -3.45 11.64 -3.67
CA ASP A 77 -4.31 11.15 -4.74
C ASP A 77 -3.50 10.43 -5.83
N ARG A 78 -4.16 9.49 -6.51
CA ARG A 78 -3.62 8.84 -7.71
C ARG A 78 -4.67 8.97 -8.79
N ILE A 79 -4.38 9.83 -9.77
CA ILE A 79 -5.30 10.16 -10.85
C ILE A 79 -4.64 9.73 -12.16
N MET A 80 -5.29 8.84 -12.89
CA MET A 80 -4.71 8.27 -14.11
C MET A 80 -5.73 8.39 -15.27
N PRO A 81 -5.44 9.23 -16.28
CA PRO A 81 -6.30 9.32 -17.46
C PRO A 81 -6.01 8.18 -18.43
N ASP A 82 -6.98 7.91 -19.30
CA ASP A 82 -6.77 7.03 -20.45
C ASP A 82 -6.28 7.83 -21.65
N ALA A 83 -6.12 7.16 -22.81
CA ALA A 83 -5.63 7.79 -24.03
C ALA A 83 -6.57 8.88 -24.55
N ASP A 84 -7.86 8.82 -24.22
CA ASP A 84 -8.86 9.79 -24.64
C ASP A 84 -9.05 10.94 -23.65
N GLY A 85 -8.27 10.95 -22.57
CA GLY A 85 -8.35 11.96 -21.54
C GLY A 85 -9.45 11.74 -20.49
N LYS A 86 -10.13 10.59 -20.53
CA LYS A 86 -11.09 10.21 -19.51
C LYS A 86 -10.34 9.70 -18.28
N TRP A 87 -10.93 9.92 -17.10
CA TRP A 87 -10.33 9.48 -15.84
C TRP A 87 -10.54 7.97 -15.69
N ARG A 88 -9.50 7.21 -15.98
CA ARG A 88 -9.53 5.75 -15.86
C ARG A 88 -9.49 5.32 -14.41
N TYR A 89 -8.64 5.98 -13.60
CA TYR A 89 -8.54 5.74 -12.16
C TYR A 89 -8.51 7.05 -11.41
N HIS A 90 -9.16 7.08 -10.27
CA HIS A 90 -9.06 8.20 -9.33
C HIS A 90 -9.18 7.66 -7.92
N PHE A 91 -8.06 7.56 -7.23
CA PHE A 91 -7.99 7.09 -5.84
C PHE A 91 -7.55 8.22 -4.92
N VAL A 92 -8.11 8.20 -3.70
CA VAL A 92 -7.56 8.93 -2.55
C VAL A 92 -6.96 7.87 -1.65
N ILE A 93 -5.65 7.91 -1.45
CA ILE A 93 -4.92 6.86 -0.76
C ILE A 93 -4.36 7.39 0.55
N LEU A 94 -4.52 6.60 1.63
CA LEU A 94 -3.99 6.93 2.94
C LEU A 94 -3.07 5.78 3.37
N ASP A 95 -1.77 6.09 3.51
CA ASP A 95 -0.77 5.12 3.93
C ASP A 95 -0.38 5.35 5.39
N TYR A 96 -0.45 4.27 6.18
CA TYR A 96 -0.19 4.28 7.62
C TYR A 96 1.07 3.52 7.97
N LEU A 97 1.79 4.00 8.98
CA LEU A 97 2.90 3.26 9.57
C LEU A 97 2.34 2.09 10.37
N CYS A 98 2.90 0.90 10.17
CA CYS A 98 2.43 -0.31 10.82
C CYS A 98 3.58 -1.08 11.47
N GLU A 99 3.23 -1.83 12.50
CA GLU A 99 4.13 -2.73 13.20
C GLU A 99 3.58 -4.14 13.10
N ALA A 100 4.44 -5.10 12.70
CA ALA A 100 4.04 -6.50 12.66
C ALA A 100 3.88 -7.04 14.08
N VAL A 101 2.73 -7.63 14.38
CA VAL A 101 2.43 -8.22 15.68
C VAL A 101 2.63 -9.72 15.63
N SER A 102 2.13 -10.38 14.60
CA SER A 102 2.28 -11.84 14.43
C SER A 102 2.16 -12.23 12.96
N GLY A 103 2.60 -13.44 12.66
CA GLY A 103 2.55 -14.01 11.32
C GLY A 103 3.88 -13.90 10.59
N VAL A 104 3.95 -14.57 9.45
CA VAL A 104 5.09 -14.53 8.54
C VAL A 104 4.57 -14.00 7.20
N ALA A 105 5.24 -12.98 6.66
CA ALA A 105 4.81 -12.36 5.41
C ALA A 105 4.89 -13.37 4.27
N ARG A 106 3.79 -13.49 3.51
CA ARG A 106 3.70 -14.35 2.33
C ARG A 106 2.71 -13.76 1.35
N ALA A 107 2.91 -14.00 0.07
CA ALA A 107 2.00 -13.53 -0.96
C ALA A 107 0.65 -14.24 -0.85
N ALA A 108 -0.43 -13.49 -0.87
CA ALA A 108 -1.80 -14.01 -0.82
C ALA A 108 -2.72 -13.06 -1.57
N SER A 109 -3.97 -13.49 -1.83
CA SER A 109 -4.94 -12.72 -2.59
C SER A 109 -4.38 -12.38 -3.98
N ASP A 110 -4.42 -11.12 -4.40
CA ASP A 110 -3.94 -10.67 -5.70
C ASP A 110 -2.47 -10.22 -5.70
N VAL A 111 -1.73 -10.56 -4.65
CA VAL A 111 -0.29 -10.29 -4.53
C VAL A 111 0.48 -11.52 -5.01
N VAL A 112 1.46 -11.33 -5.89
CA VAL A 112 2.22 -12.45 -6.47
C VAL A 112 3.57 -12.68 -5.80
N ASP A 113 4.07 -11.73 -5.01
CA ASP A 113 5.34 -11.87 -4.30
C ASP A 113 5.42 -10.87 -3.15
N VAL A 114 6.28 -11.15 -2.17
CA VAL A 114 6.60 -10.23 -1.08
C VAL A 114 8.11 -10.15 -0.91
N ALA A 115 8.58 -9.02 -0.39
CA ALA A 115 10.00 -8.84 -0.10
C ALA A 115 10.17 -7.90 1.10
N TRP A 116 11.22 -8.16 1.87
CA TRP A 116 11.68 -7.23 2.91
C TRP A 116 12.92 -6.53 2.39
N ALA A 117 12.90 -5.20 2.39
CA ALA A 117 13.99 -4.40 1.81
C ALA A 117 14.52 -3.38 2.82
N PHE A 118 15.83 -3.28 2.92
CA PHE A 118 16.44 -2.15 3.62
C PHE A 118 16.23 -0.86 2.82
N GLU A 119 16.26 0.27 3.49
CA GLU A 119 16.03 1.58 2.84
C GLU A 119 16.97 1.78 1.64
N GLU A 120 18.23 1.42 1.77
CA GLU A 120 19.22 1.55 0.71
C GLU A 120 19.02 0.60 -0.47
N GLU A 121 18.11 -0.37 -0.33
CA GLU A 121 17.80 -1.32 -1.40
C GLU A 121 16.59 -0.93 -2.24
N LEU A 122 15.90 0.15 -1.88
CA LEU A 122 14.63 0.51 -2.53
C LEU A 122 14.75 0.69 -4.04
N ALA A 123 15.90 1.18 -4.53
CA ALA A 123 16.14 1.38 -5.96
C ALA A 123 16.03 0.08 -6.77
N ARG A 124 16.23 -1.08 -6.14
CA ARG A 124 16.17 -2.39 -6.82
C ARG A 124 14.74 -2.78 -7.23
N TYR A 125 13.73 -2.14 -6.63
CA TYR A 125 12.33 -2.52 -6.81
C TYR A 125 11.58 -1.64 -7.79
N SER A 126 12.21 -0.62 -8.35
CA SER A 126 11.60 0.31 -9.32
C SER A 126 10.26 0.86 -8.82
N LEU A 127 10.23 1.26 -7.56
CA LEU A 127 9.03 1.83 -6.95
C LEU A 127 8.67 3.16 -7.61
N THR A 128 7.37 3.51 -7.59
CA THR A 128 6.95 4.84 -8.02
C THR A 128 7.60 5.91 -7.14
N PRO A 129 7.77 7.14 -7.64
CA PRO A 129 8.28 8.24 -6.80
C PRO A 129 7.46 8.45 -5.54
N THR A 130 6.13 8.31 -5.63
CA THR A 130 5.23 8.45 -4.48
C THR A 130 5.49 7.36 -3.44
N ALA A 131 5.58 6.09 -3.86
CA ALA A 131 5.84 4.99 -2.94
C ALA A 131 7.19 5.17 -2.25
N THR A 132 8.22 5.56 -3.00
CA THR A 132 9.55 5.83 -2.45
C THR A 132 9.50 6.93 -1.40
N ARG A 133 8.80 8.03 -1.68
CA ARG A 133 8.66 9.15 -0.74
C ARG A 133 7.98 8.71 0.55
N VAL A 134 6.87 8.00 0.44
CA VAL A 134 6.09 7.52 1.60
C VAL A 134 6.93 6.58 2.45
N ILE A 135 7.64 5.64 1.82
CA ILE A 135 8.49 4.67 2.54
C ILE A 135 9.63 5.39 3.28
N LYS A 136 10.28 6.35 2.63
CA LYS A 136 11.36 7.11 3.27
C LYS A 136 10.85 7.91 4.47
N ARG A 137 9.64 8.48 4.37
CA ARG A 137 9.01 9.15 5.51
C ARG A 137 8.74 8.18 6.65
N ALA A 138 8.29 6.96 6.33
CA ALA A 138 8.04 5.93 7.33
C ALA A 138 9.33 5.58 8.09
N PHE A 139 10.44 5.38 7.38
CA PHE A 139 11.73 5.13 8.01
C PHE A 139 12.14 6.28 8.94
N ALA A 140 11.95 7.53 8.49
CA ALA A 140 12.24 8.69 9.33
C ALA A 140 11.37 8.72 10.59
N MET A 141 10.08 8.37 10.46
CA MET A 141 9.17 8.31 11.61
C MET A 141 9.61 7.27 12.63
N VAL A 142 10.06 6.11 12.18
CA VAL A 142 10.57 5.06 13.06
C VAL A 142 11.83 5.51 13.80
N ARG A 143 12.74 6.18 13.10
CA ARG A 143 14.00 6.67 13.70
C ARG A 143 13.77 7.75 14.74
N SER A 144 12.68 8.50 14.66
CA SER A 144 12.40 9.59 15.60
C SER A 144 11.55 9.15 16.79
N ARG A 145 11.22 7.88 16.89
CA ARG A 145 10.46 7.31 18.01
C ARG A 145 11.35 6.97 19.19
#